data_122ab3525ad341a8728b2dad638a37e2
#
_entry.id   122ab3525ad341a8728b2dad638a37e2
#
_cell.length_a   1.000
_cell.length_b   1.000
_cell.length_c   1.000
_cell.angle_alpha   90.00
_cell.angle_beta   90.00
_cell.angle_gamma   90.00
#
_symmetry.space_group_name_H-M   'P 1'
#
loop_
_entity.id
_entity.type
_entity.pdbx_description
1 polymer ?
#
loop_
_entity_poly.entity_id
_entity_poly.type
_entity_poly.pdbx_seq_one_letter_code
_entity_poly.pdbx_strand_id
1 'polypeptide(L)'
;MATAHIQAELGDFAETVLMPGDPLRARMIAETYLSEVRQVNGVRNMLGFTGLYNGQPVSVMGSGMGIASISIYAHELYSQFGVQRIVRVGSCGSVQPGVRVGELVLALGASTDSQVNRKRLGGFDFAAIADYALLTHTVQAAQARGLPVHIGNV
;
A
#
# COMPACT_ATOMS: atom_id res chain seq x y z
N MET A 1 -0.38 11.71 18.18
CA MET A 1 -1.23 10.99 19.17
C MET A 1 -1.64 9.65 18.57
N ALA A 2 -1.46 8.57 19.33
CA ALA A 2 -1.91 7.24 18.93
C ALA A 2 -3.42 7.20 18.65
N THR A 3 -3.84 6.35 17.72
CA THR A 3 -5.25 6.07 17.44
C THR A 3 -5.68 4.75 18.08
N ALA A 4 -6.92 4.34 17.89
CA ALA A 4 -7.41 3.04 18.37
C ALA A 4 -6.73 1.84 17.66
N HIS A 5 -6.10 2.05 16.51
CA HIS A 5 -5.55 0.99 15.67
C HIS A 5 -4.05 1.16 15.39
N ILE A 6 -3.48 2.34 15.62
CA ILE A 6 -2.08 2.66 15.40
C ILE A 6 -1.52 3.37 16.63
N GLN A 7 -0.45 2.79 17.23
CA GLN A 7 0.18 3.31 18.44
C GLN A 7 1.28 4.35 18.18
N ALA A 8 1.59 4.62 16.92
CA ALA A 8 2.63 5.55 16.51
C ALA A 8 2.31 7.01 16.89
N GLU A 9 3.33 7.85 16.91
CA GLU A 9 3.21 9.30 17.01
C GLU A 9 3.36 9.96 15.64
N LEU A 10 2.98 11.24 15.56
CA LEU A 10 3.19 12.04 14.35
C LEU A 10 4.69 12.10 14.01
N GLY A 11 5.04 11.76 12.76
CA GLY A 11 6.43 11.69 12.30
C GLY A 11 7.08 10.30 12.46
N ASP A 12 6.40 9.34 13.10
CA ASP A 12 6.89 7.96 13.14
C ASP A 12 6.77 7.25 11.79
N PHE A 13 5.73 7.56 11.02
CA PHE A 13 5.61 7.10 9.63
C PHE A 13 6.28 8.08 8.66
N ALA A 14 6.90 7.53 7.64
CA ALA A 14 7.35 8.30 6.48
C ALA A 14 6.16 8.75 5.62
N GLU A 15 6.36 9.76 4.77
CA GLU A 15 5.33 10.21 3.83
C GLU A 15 4.86 9.12 2.86
N THR A 16 5.71 8.12 2.60
CA THR A 16 5.39 6.99 1.71
C THR A 16 5.31 5.70 2.51
N VAL A 17 4.18 5.00 2.40
CA VAL A 17 3.92 3.73 3.08
C VAL A 17 3.63 2.64 2.05
N LEU A 18 4.41 1.56 2.10
CA LEU A 18 4.11 0.32 1.39
C LEU A 18 3.15 -0.53 2.22
N MET A 19 2.05 -0.97 1.64
CA MET A 19 1.02 -1.72 2.36
C MET A 19 0.79 -3.10 1.75
N PRO A 20 1.52 -4.15 2.18
CA PRO A 20 1.12 -5.53 1.93
C PRO A 20 -0.13 -5.89 2.76
N GLY A 21 -0.88 -6.91 2.34
CA GLY A 21 -2.03 -7.40 3.11
C GLY A 21 -1.61 -8.06 4.43
N ASP A 22 -0.54 -8.83 4.39
CA ASP A 22 -0.03 -9.63 5.49
C ASP A 22 0.98 -8.83 6.35
N PRO A 23 0.75 -8.71 7.68
CA PRO A 23 1.68 -8.04 8.58
C PRO A 23 3.07 -8.67 8.65
N LEU A 24 3.18 -10.00 8.49
CA LEU A 24 4.47 -10.68 8.45
C LEU A 24 5.23 -10.36 7.14
N ARG A 25 4.49 -10.15 6.04
CA ARG A 25 5.11 -9.64 4.80
C ARG A 25 5.59 -8.21 4.98
N ALA A 26 4.89 -7.36 5.74
CA ALA A 26 5.38 -6.03 6.08
C ALA A 26 6.71 -6.10 6.85
N ARG A 27 6.82 -6.98 7.83
CA ARG A 27 8.08 -7.25 8.54
C ARG A 27 9.18 -7.70 7.59
N MET A 28 8.91 -8.71 6.77
CA MET A 28 9.88 -9.25 5.81
C MET A 28 10.39 -8.17 4.85
N ILE A 29 9.50 -7.32 4.31
CA ILE A 29 9.90 -6.22 3.42
C ILE A 29 10.80 -5.23 4.18
N ALA A 30 10.41 -4.83 5.38
CA ALA A 30 11.18 -3.88 6.17
C ALA A 30 12.58 -4.44 6.52
N GLU A 31 12.67 -5.65 7.05
CA GLU A 31 13.92 -6.27 7.45
C GLU A 31 14.85 -6.62 6.26
N THR A 32 14.27 -6.86 5.07
CA THR A 32 15.06 -7.23 3.88
C THR A 32 15.59 -6.02 3.12
N TYR A 33 14.80 -4.95 3.04
CA TYR A 33 15.08 -3.86 2.10
C TYR A 33 15.39 -2.52 2.76
N LEU A 34 15.07 -2.33 4.04
CA LEU A 34 15.34 -1.07 4.73
C LEU A 34 16.52 -1.21 5.68
N SER A 35 17.25 -0.12 5.89
CA SER A 35 18.20 0.05 6.99
C SER A 35 17.57 0.87 8.12
N GLU A 36 18.17 0.83 9.32
CA GLU A 36 17.71 1.57 10.52
C GLU A 36 16.23 1.31 10.85
N VAL A 37 15.81 0.05 10.70
CA VAL A 37 14.41 -0.36 10.86
C VAL A 37 13.98 -0.24 12.31
N ARG A 38 12.86 0.45 12.55
CA ARG A 38 12.17 0.45 13.83
C ARG A 38 10.71 0.08 13.65
N GLN A 39 10.16 -0.71 14.57
CA GLN A 39 8.73 -1.01 14.59
C GLN A 39 7.97 0.17 15.18
N VAL A 40 6.97 0.69 14.45
CA VAL A 40 6.16 1.84 14.83
C VAL A 40 4.71 1.47 15.18
N ASN A 41 4.26 0.28 14.79
CA ASN A 41 2.96 -0.24 15.18
C ASN A 41 2.98 -1.75 15.45
N GLY A 42 2.23 -2.15 16.47
CA GLY A 42 1.99 -3.55 16.83
C GLY A 42 0.56 -3.81 17.29
N VAL A 43 -0.28 -2.78 17.34
CA VAL A 43 -1.69 -2.88 17.75
C VAL A 43 -2.42 -3.87 16.85
N ARG A 44 -3.18 -4.78 17.46
CA ARG A 44 -3.92 -5.85 16.75
C ARG A 44 -3.03 -6.73 15.87
N ASN A 45 -1.74 -6.80 16.17
CA ASN A 45 -0.74 -7.48 15.34
C ASN A 45 -0.64 -6.95 13.92
N MET A 46 -1.15 -5.75 13.64
CA MET A 46 -0.98 -5.06 12.36
C MET A 46 0.37 -4.34 12.38
N LEU A 47 1.41 -5.08 12.06
CA LEU A 47 2.78 -4.64 12.18
C LEU A 47 3.07 -3.49 11.20
N GLY A 48 3.71 -2.44 11.72
CA GLY A 48 4.19 -1.30 10.96
C GLY A 48 5.63 -0.98 11.31
N PHE A 49 6.42 -0.65 10.32
CA PHE A 49 7.86 -0.38 10.42
C PHE A 49 8.22 0.87 9.65
N THR A 50 9.23 1.59 10.10
CA THR A 50 9.86 2.69 9.37
C THR A 50 11.36 2.48 9.34
N GLY A 51 11.98 2.80 8.23
CA GLY A 51 13.42 2.71 8.03
C GLY A 51 13.85 3.52 6.82
N LEU A 52 15.07 3.30 6.34
CA LEU A 52 15.63 4.00 5.20
C LEU A 52 15.81 3.06 4.00
N TYR A 53 15.37 3.48 2.84
CA TYR A 53 15.69 2.86 1.56
C TYR A 53 16.54 3.82 0.73
N ASN A 54 17.79 3.47 0.48
CA ASN A 54 18.76 4.36 -0.18
C ASN A 54 18.84 5.75 0.47
N GLY A 55 18.85 5.80 1.80
CA GLY A 55 18.90 7.05 2.57
C GLY A 55 17.58 7.84 2.63
N GLN A 56 16.49 7.36 2.01
CA GLN A 56 15.19 8.01 2.05
C GLN A 56 14.25 7.28 3.01
N PRO A 57 13.47 8.01 3.85
CA PRO A 57 12.52 7.40 4.77
C PRO A 57 11.40 6.68 4.01
N VAL A 58 11.14 5.44 4.39
CA VAL A 58 10.03 4.63 3.88
C VAL A 58 9.42 3.86 5.03
N SER A 59 8.11 3.77 5.05
CA SER A 59 7.38 2.91 5.99
C SER A 59 6.75 1.72 5.28
N VAL A 60 6.59 0.63 6.02
CA VAL A 60 5.90 -0.57 5.56
C VAL A 60 4.92 -0.99 6.65
N MET A 61 3.65 -1.18 6.31
CA MET A 61 2.63 -1.59 7.28
C MET A 61 1.64 -2.56 6.66
N GLY A 62 1.21 -3.57 7.41
CA GLY A 62 0.15 -4.46 6.99
C GLY A 62 -1.18 -3.71 6.78
N SER A 63 -1.94 -4.11 5.77
CA SER A 63 -3.28 -3.55 5.51
C SER A 63 -4.42 -4.46 5.97
N GLY A 64 -4.12 -5.71 6.26
CA GLY A 64 -5.13 -6.75 6.45
C GLY A 64 -5.83 -7.13 5.15
N MET A 65 -6.94 -7.84 5.28
CA MET A 65 -7.77 -8.29 4.17
C MET A 65 -9.10 -7.54 4.14
N GLY A 66 -9.50 -7.15 2.93
CA GLY A 66 -10.81 -6.57 2.65
C GLY A 66 -10.91 -5.06 2.90
N ILE A 67 -12.01 -4.50 2.41
CA ILE A 67 -12.29 -3.06 2.37
C ILE A 67 -12.30 -2.43 3.76
N ALA A 68 -12.89 -3.11 4.74
CA ALA A 68 -13.00 -2.57 6.10
C ALA A 68 -11.62 -2.34 6.73
N SER A 69 -10.73 -3.34 6.64
CA SER A 69 -9.39 -3.25 7.21
C SER A 69 -8.56 -2.14 6.56
N ILE A 70 -8.40 -2.18 5.22
CA ILE A 70 -7.60 -1.16 4.51
C ILE A 70 -8.17 0.26 4.72
N SER A 71 -9.49 0.41 4.81
CA SER A 71 -10.13 1.71 5.02
C SER A 71 -9.78 2.33 6.37
N ILE A 72 -9.68 1.53 7.43
CA ILE A 72 -9.29 2.01 8.77
C ILE A 72 -7.85 2.52 8.71
N TYR A 73 -6.91 1.67 8.30
CA TYR A 73 -5.49 2.00 8.34
C TYR A 73 -5.12 3.12 7.36
N ALA A 74 -5.63 3.09 6.13
CA ALA A 74 -5.36 4.16 5.17
C ALA A 74 -5.93 5.50 5.64
N HIS A 75 -7.14 5.52 6.20
CA HIS A 75 -7.72 6.74 6.74
C HIS A 75 -6.87 7.32 7.87
N GLU A 76 -6.47 6.49 8.85
CA GLU A 76 -5.67 6.96 9.98
C GLU A 76 -4.28 7.43 9.53
N LEU A 77 -3.61 6.71 8.62
CA LEU A 77 -2.31 7.10 8.08
C LEU A 77 -2.36 8.47 7.41
N TYR A 78 -3.35 8.72 6.57
CA TYR A 78 -3.50 10.01 5.89
C TYR A 78 -3.92 11.14 6.86
N SER A 79 -4.87 10.87 7.75
CA SER A 79 -5.48 11.93 8.57
C SER A 79 -4.72 12.26 9.84
N GLN A 80 -3.94 11.31 10.41
CA GLN A 80 -3.33 11.45 11.72
C GLN A 80 -1.79 11.38 11.72
N PHE A 81 -1.18 10.72 10.74
CA PHE A 81 0.26 10.44 10.75
C PHE A 81 1.05 11.12 9.63
N GLY A 82 0.42 12.02 8.87
CA GLY A 82 1.10 12.83 7.84
C GLY A 82 1.52 12.06 6.59
N VAL A 83 1.02 10.85 6.40
CA VAL A 83 1.29 10.05 5.20
C VAL A 83 0.69 10.73 3.97
N GLN A 84 1.46 10.80 2.89
CA GLN A 84 1.06 11.43 1.64
C GLN A 84 0.81 10.41 0.51
N ARG A 85 1.47 9.25 0.59
CA ARG A 85 1.44 8.24 -0.47
C ARG A 85 1.32 6.84 0.14
N ILE A 86 0.36 6.07 -0.35
CA ILE A 86 0.22 4.65 -0.01
C ILE A 86 0.34 3.84 -1.30
N VAL A 87 1.24 2.87 -1.27
CA VAL A 87 1.41 1.89 -2.36
C VAL A 87 1.00 0.52 -1.86
N ARG A 88 -0.06 -0.04 -2.40
CA ARG A 88 -0.51 -1.40 -2.08
C ARG A 88 0.41 -2.41 -2.77
N VAL A 89 1.05 -3.26 -1.97
CA VAL A 89 1.95 -4.31 -2.45
C VAL A 89 1.32 -5.67 -2.16
N GLY A 90 0.76 -6.30 -3.18
CA GLY A 90 0.02 -7.54 -3.01
C GLY A 90 0.32 -8.57 -4.07
N SER A 91 -0.41 -9.65 -4.01
CA SER A 91 -0.52 -10.65 -5.07
C SER A 91 -1.93 -10.60 -5.67
N CYS A 92 -2.05 -10.98 -6.93
CA CYS A 92 -3.32 -11.10 -7.63
C CYS A 92 -3.34 -12.36 -8.50
N GLY A 93 -4.54 -12.83 -8.85
CA GLY A 93 -4.73 -13.74 -9.94
C GLY A 93 -4.98 -12.96 -11.24
N SER A 94 -4.74 -13.60 -12.39
CA SER A 94 -5.07 -13.03 -13.69
C SER A 94 -6.10 -13.88 -14.41
N VAL A 95 -7.05 -13.22 -15.07
CA VAL A 95 -7.97 -13.83 -16.03
C VAL A 95 -7.46 -13.67 -17.47
N GLN A 96 -6.33 -12.98 -17.66
CA GLN A 96 -5.69 -12.78 -18.95
C GLN A 96 -4.65 -13.88 -19.19
N PRO A 97 -4.76 -14.65 -20.30
CA PRO A 97 -3.84 -15.77 -20.57
C PRO A 97 -2.39 -15.33 -20.83
N GLY A 98 -2.17 -14.08 -21.19
CA GLY A 98 -0.84 -13.52 -21.44
C GLY A 98 -0.05 -13.16 -20.19
N VAL A 99 -0.65 -13.15 -18.99
CA VAL A 99 0.03 -12.81 -17.73
C VAL A 99 0.52 -14.09 -17.06
N ARG A 100 1.81 -14.19 -16.84
CA ARG A 100 2.44 -15.38 -16.22
C ARG A 100 2.66 -15.18 -14.72
N VAL A 101 2.81 -16.27 -14.00
CA VAL A 101 3.16 -16.23 -12.58
C VAL A 101 4.51 -15.56 -12.37
N GLY A 102 4.59 -14.63 -11.43
CA GLY A 102 5.79 -13.88 -11.12
C GLY A 102 5.97 -12.58 -11.91
N GLU A 103 5.11 -12.30 -12.88
CA GLU A 103 5.12 -11.03 -13.60
C GLU A 103 4.43 -9.93 -12.80
N LEU A 104 4.82 -8.69 -13.07
CA LEU A 104 4.32 -7.52 -12.34
C LEU A 104 3.03 -6.98 -12.99
N VAL A 105 2.00 -6.85 -12.17
CA VAL A 105 0.73 -6.19 -12.57
C VAL A 105 0.62 -4.87 -11.84
N LEU A 106 0.53 -3.77 -12.59
CA LEU A 106 0.30 -2.43 -12.07
C LEU A 106 -1.14 -2.01 -12.33
N ALA A 107 -1.88 -1.81 -11.25
CA ALA A 107 -3.28 -1.40 -11.34
C ALA A 107 -3.37 0.06 -11.80
N LEU A 108 -3.93 0.29 -12.99
CA LEU A 108 -4.35 1.61 -13.44
C LEU A 108 -5.65 2.03 -12.77
N GLY A 109 -6.56 1.09 -12.59
CA GLY A 109 -7.81 1.28 -11.90
C GLY A 109 -8.24 0.01 -11.16
N ALA A 110 -9.22 0.14 -10.27
CA ALA A 110 -9.77 -0.96 -9.51
C ALA A 110 -11.29 -0.98 -9.61
N SER A 111 -11.84 -2.12 -10.03
CA SER A 111 -13.28 -2.37 -10.04
C SER A 111 -13.72 -2.96 -8.69
N THR A 112 -14.97 -2.73 -8.32
CA THR A 112 -15.54 -3.29 -7.10
C THR A 112 -17.03 -3.55 -7.29
N ASP A 113 -17.53 -4.60 -6.66
CA ASP A 113 -18.95 -4.88 -6.47
C ASP A 113 -19.48 -4.33 -5.13
N SER A 114 -18.59 -3.72 -4.33
CA SER A 114 -18.93 -3.14 -3.03
C SER A 114 -19.56 -1.77 -3.17
N GLN A 115 -20.59 -1.51 -2.36
CA GLN A 115 -21.23 -0.20 -2.28
C GLN A 115 -20.69 0.71 -1.16
N VAL A 116 -19.61 0.32 -0.47
CA VAL A 116 -19.10 1.05 0.69
C VAL A 116 -18.72 2.49 0.32
N ASN A 117 -17.95 2.67 -0.76
CA ASN A 117 -17.55 4.02 -1.18
C ASN A 117 -18.74 4.84 -1.69
N ARG A 118 -19.65 4.24 -2.45
CA ARG A 118 -20.87 4.92 -2.90
C ARG A 118 -21.68 5.46 -1.73
N LYS A 119 -21.84 4.69 -0.67
CA LYS A 119 -22.53 5.16 0.55
C LYS A 119 -21.79 6.32 1.25
N ARG A 120 -20.44 6.24 1.32
CA ARG A 120 -19.62 7.30 1.92
C ARG A 120 -19.62 8.59 1.11
N LEU A 121 -19.79 8.49 -0.21
CA LEU A 121 -19.73 9.60 -1.16
C LEU A 121 -21.13 10.10 -1.57
N GLY A 122 -22.13 9.94 -0.70
CA GLY A 122 -23.47 10.49 -0.91
C GLY A 122 -24.24 9.88 -2.07
N GLY A 123 -23.92 8.65 -2.47
CA GLY A 123 -24.57 7.94 -3.58
C GLY A 123 -23.88 8.08 -4.93
N PHE A 124 -22.79 8.84 -5.00
CA PHE A 124 -21.99 9.01 -6.23
C PHE A 124 -20.98 7.88 -6.39
N ASP A 125 -20.69 7.54 -7.64
CA ASP A 125 -19.62 6.63 -8.02
C ASP A 125 -18.40 7.44 -8.46
N PHE A 126 -17.24 7.12 -7.88
CA PHE A 126 -15.96 7.70 -8.25
C PHE A 126 -15.06 6.63 -8.86
N ALA A 127 -14.39 6.95 -9.94
CA ALA A 127 -13.41 6.08 -10.54
C ALA A 127 -12.23 5.86 -9.57
N ALA A 128 -12.01 4.62 -9.14
CA ALA A 128 -10.84 4.25 -8.35
C ALA A 128 -9.65 4.07 -9.30
N ILE A 129 -8.88 5.13 -9.50
CA ILE A 129 -7.70 5.16 -10.35
C ILE A 129 -6.43 5.36 -9.53
N ALA A 130 -5.31 4.82 -10.03
CA ALA A 130 -4.00 5.05 -9.43
C ALA A 130 -3.56 6.51 -9.61
N ASP A 131 -2.72 6.98 -8.69
CA ASP A 131 -1.98 8.23 -8.90
C ASP A 131 -1.07 8.08 -10.12
N TYR A 132 -1.19 9.01 -11.07
CA TYR A 132 -0.48 8.93 -12.35
C TYR A 132 1.04 9.01 -12.18
N ALA A 133 1.54 9.85 -11.29
CA ALA A 133 2.96 10.01 -11.08
C ALA A 133 3.57 8.75 -10.44
N LEU A 134 2.94 8.20 -9.41
CA LEU A 134 3.37 6.94 -8.80
C LEU A 134 3.33 5.77 -9.78
N LEU A 135 2.27 5.66 -10.57
CA LEU A 135 2.16 4.63 -11.60
C LEU A 135 3.30 4.73 -12.61
N THR A 136 3.52 5.92 -13.17
CA THR A 136 4.56 6.17 -14.19
C THR A 136 5.95 5.87 -13.64
N HIS A 137 6.29 6.34 -12.44
CA HIS A 137 7.57 6.04 -11.79
C HIS A 137 7.76 4.54 -11.56
N THR A 138 6.70 3.83 -11.17
CA THR A 138 6.77 2.37 -10.95
C THR A 138 7.00 1.63 -12.27
N VAL A 139 6.33 2.04 -13.35
CA VAL A 139 6.57 1.49 -14.70
C VAL A 139 8.02 1.68 -15.12
N GLN A 140 8.55 2.90 -15.01
CA GLN A 140 9.94 3.21 -15.34
C GLN A 140 10.93 2.38 -14.52
N ALA A 141 10.68 2.25 -13.22
CA ALA A 141 11.53 1.46 -12.32
C ALA A 141 11.53 -0.04 -12.67
N ALA A 142 10.39 -0.58 -13.07
CA ALA A 142 10.28 -1.97 -13.51
C ALA A 142 10.96 -2.20 -14.87
N GLN A 143 10.74 -1.30 -15.83
CA GLN A 143 11.40 -1.36 -17.13
C GLN A 143 12.93 -1.27 -17.04
N ALA A 144 13.44 -0.37 -16.20
CA ALA A 144 14.87 -0.25 -15.93
C ALA A 144 15.50 -1.53 -15.35
N ARG A 145 14.69 -2.40 -14.75
CA ARG A 145 15.10 -3.73 -14.24
C ARG A 145 14.81 -4.88 -15.22
N GLY A 146 14.30 -4.58 -16.40
CA GLY A 146 13.92 -5.61 -17.38
C GLY A 146 12.74 -6.49 -16.94
N LEU A 147 11.90 -6.01 -16.00
CA LEU A 147 10.77 -6.80 -15.51
C LEU A 147 9.58 -6.66 -16.47
N PRO A 148 8.93 -7.79 -16.84
CA PRO A 148 7.66 -7.73 -17.56
C PRO A 148 6.58 -7.03 -16.73
N VAL A 149 5.91 -6.06 -17.34
CA VAL A 149 4.89 -5.24 -16.68
C VAL A 149 3.60 -5.29 -17.48
N HIS A 150 2.53 -5.59 -16.78
CA HIS A 150 1.16 -5.48 -17.29
C HIS A 150 0.46 -4.32 -16.60
N ILE A 151 -0.20 -3.46 -17.35
CA ILE A 151 -0.94 -2.30 -16.84
C ILE A 151 -2.40 -2.47 -17.22
N GLY A 152 -3.27 -2.38 -16.23
CA GLY A 152 -4.69 -2.54 -16.48
C GLY A 152 -5.55 -2.40 -15.24
N ASN A 153 -6.81 -2.77 -15.40
CA ASN A 153 -7.79 -2.73 -14.31
C ASN A 153 -7.73 -4.04 -13.48
N VAL A 154 -7.91 -3.91 -12.18
CA VAL A 154 -7.98 -5.02 -11.23
C VAL A 154 -9.36 -5.07 -10.57
#